data_38ff8397d12a209ff8b27d76e8136df5
#
_entry.id   38ff8397d12a209ff8b27d76e8136df5
#
_cell.length_a   1.000
_cell.length_b   1.000
_cell.length_c   1.000
_cell.angle_alpha   90.00
_cell.angle_beta   90.00
_cell.angle_gamma   90.00
#
_symmetry.space_group_name_H-M   'P 1'
#
loop_
_entity.id
_entity.type
_entity.pdbx_description
1 polymer ?
#
loop_
_entity_poly.entity_id
_entity_poly.type
_entity_poly.pdbx_seq_one_letter_code
_entity_poly.pdbx_strand_id
1 'polypeptide(L)'
;INVERVYSFEPLPEGLTDNEKKHIIGVQSNVWCEYMPNERIRQYQILPRLAALSEVQWTMAEKKNYLDFLSRLPQIIDIYDLYGYNYARHILDVSVTDRVDIKNRDLEVSLSTLGNDSIFYTLDGSLPDRNSYLYKGVLKIDSSVTLKAMAYRNNQMSQVSSLKVDCNKATFKPVTLHSELSRMHVYGGAS
;
A
#
# COMPACT_ATOMS: atom_id res chain seq x y z
N ILE A 1 -7.30 -4.55 -9.29
CA ILE A 1 -6.11 -3.77 -9.68
C ILE A 1 -5.94 -2.67 -8.64
N ASN A 2 -4.74 -2.50 -8.06
CA ASN A 2 -4.42 -1.43 -7.13
C ASN A 2 -3.91 -0.18 -7.86
N VAL A 3 -3.73 0.93 -7.13
CA VAL A 3 -3.27 2.22 -7.69
C VAL A 3 -1.86 2.11 -8.26
N GLU A 4 -0.96 1.41 -7.58
CA GLU A 4 0.42 1.20 -8.01
C GLU A 4 0.50 0.49 -9.37
N ARG A 5 -0.32 -0.55 -9.56
CA ARG A 5 -0.40 -1.27 -10.83
C ARG A 5 -0.90 -0.39 -11.97
N VAL A 6 -1.83 0.53 -11.70
CA VAL A 6 -2.28 1.50 -12.71
C VAL A 6 -1.15 2.50 -13.03
N TYR A 7 -0.47 3.00 -12.00
CA TYR A 7 0.64 3.94 -12.16
C TYR A 7 1.83 3.33 -12.92
N SER A 8 2.11 2.05 -12.73
CA SER A 8 3.22 1.34 -13.39
C SER A 8 2.96 1.05 -14.86
N PHE A 9 1.73 1.30 -15.35
CA PHE A 9 1.40 1.09 -16.76
C PHE A 9 2.22 2.05 -17.65
N GLU A 10 2.76 1.51 -18.75
CA GLU A 10 3.46 2.31 -19.76
C GLU A 10 2.70 2.24 -21.09
N PRO A 11 2.16 3.39 -21.56
CA PRO A 11 1.41 3.45 -22.81
C PRO A 11 2.23 3.17 -24.05
N LEU A 12 3.54 3.43 -23.99
CA LEU A 12 4.46 3.24 -25.11
C LEU A 12 5.30 1.98 -24.85
N PRO A 13 4.92 0.80 -25.36
CA PRO A 13 5.69 -0.43 -25.17
C PRO A 13 7.12 -0.30 -25.68
N GLU A 14 8.03 -1.02 -25.01
CA GLU A 14 9.41 -1.10 -25.48
C GLU A 14 9.49 -1.73 -26.88
N GLY A 15 10.47 -1.30 -27.67
CA GLY A 15 10.73 -1.82 -29.02
C GLY A 15 9.98 -1.14 -30.15
N LEU A 16 9.09 -0.18 -29.87
CA LEU A 16 8.46 0.63 -30.90
C LEU A 16 9.43 1.66 -31.50
N THR A 17 9.46 1.76 -32.81
CA THR A 17 10.12 2.86 -33.53
C THR A 17 9.40 4.19 -33.28
N ASP A 18 10.09 5.30 -33.47
CA ASP A 18 9.49 6.63 -33.28
C ASP A 18 8.32 6.90 -34.24
N ASN A 19 8.29 6.22 -35.38
CA ASN A 19 7.16 6.33 -36.30
C ASN A 19 5.94 5.54 -35.81
N GLU A 20 6.13 4.39 -35.22
CA GLU A 20 5.05 3.58 -34.61
C GLU A 20 4.48 4.24 -33.37
N LYS A 21 5.32 4.84 -32.52
CA LYS A 21 4.86 5.61 -31.34
C LYS A 21 3.87 6.70 -31.68
N LYS A 22 3.97 7.33 -32.86
CA LYS A 22 3.04 8.39 -33.30
C LYS A 22 1.60 7.90 -33.52
N HIS A 23 1.41 6.58 -33.66
CA HIS A 23 0.07 5.99 -33.81
C HIS A 23 -0.61 5.75 -32.47
N ILE A 24 0.11 5.84 -31.35
CA ILE A 24 -0.47 5.76 -30.01
C ILE A 24 -0.87 7.16 -29.59
N ILE A 25 -2.17 7.46 -29.71
CA ILE A 25 -2.72 8.81 -29.49
C ILE A 25 -3.25 9.03 -28.07
N GLY A 26 -3.23 8.02 -27.23
CA GLY A 26 -3.70 8.13 -25.83
C GLY A 26 -3.94 6.79 -25.18
N VAL A 27 -4.51 6.85 -23.98
CA VAL A 27 -4.84 5.71 -23.12
C VAL A 27 -6.30 5.79 -22.75
N GLN A 28 -6.95 4.64 -22.65
CA GLN A 28 -8.30 4.54 -22.11
C GLN A 28 -8.37 3.54 -20.95
N SER A 29 -9.32 3.76 -20.07
CA SER A 29 -9.68 2.82 -19.01
C SER A 29 -11.09 2.32 -19.24
N ASN A 30 -11.27 1.00 -19.27
CA ASN A 30 -12.58 0.40 -19.41
C ASN A 30 -13.18 0.13 -18.04
N VAL A 31 -14.45 0.49 -17.87
CA VAL A 31 -15.24 0.26 -16.68
C VAL A 31 -16.40 -0.64 -17.05
N TRP A 32 -16.30 -1.93 -16.71
CA TRP A 32 -17.30 -2.93 -17.03
C TRP A 32 -18.39 -2.99 -15.96
N CYS A 33 -19.63 -2.75 -16.36
CA CYS A 33 -20.76 -2.54 -15.44
C CYS A 33 -21.28 -3.78 -14.74
N GLU A 34 -20.86 -4.99 -15.12
CA GLU A 34 -21.40 -6.28 -14.65
C GLU A 34 -21.42 -6.41 -13.11
N TYR A 35 -20.45 -5.80 -12.43
CA TYR A 35 -20.32 -5.84 -10.97
C TYR A 35 -20.46 -4.48 -10.30
N MET A 36 -21.06 -3.49 -10.99
CA MET A 36 -21.20 -2.11 -10.53
C MET A 36 -22.66 -1.65 -10.59
N PRO A 37 -23.51 -2.16 -9.72
CA PRO A 37 -24.96 -1.95 -9.79
C PRO A 37 -25.38 -0.50 -9.51
N ASN A 38 -24.49 0.34 -8.95
CA ASN A 38 -24.79 1.72 -8.61
C ASN A 38 -23.56 2.63 -8.67
N GLU A 39 -23.82 3.94 -8.64
CA GLU A 39 -22.80 4.99 -8.69
C GLU A 39 -21.76 4.85 -7.57
N ARG A 40 -22.19 4.54 -6.36
CA ARG A 40 -21.33 4.42 -5.20
C ARG A 40 -20.27 3.33 -5.36
N ILE A 41 -20.66 2.18 -5.92
CA ILE A 41 -19.71 1.08 -6.20
C ILE A 41 -18.80 1.46 -7.38
N ARG A 42 -19.34 2.13 -8.40
CA ARG A 42 -18.53 2.62 -9.52
C ARG A 42 -17.44 3.58 -9.06
N GLN A 43 -17.76 4.56 -8.23
CA GLN A 43 -16.79 5.49 -7.65
C GLN A 43 -15.70 4.74 -6.87
N TYR A 44 -16.07 3.78 -6.03
CA TYR A 44 -15.12 2.96 -5.27
C TYR A 44 -14.15 2.18 -6.18
N GLN A 45 -14.64 1.67 -7.31
CA GLN A 45 -13.82 0.91 -8.26
C GLN A 45 -12.88 1.81 -9.07
N ILE A 46 -13.28 3.04 -9.35
CA ILE A 46 -12.54 3.97 -10.21
C ILE A 46 -11.55 4.81 -9.38
N LEU A 47 -11.98 5.34 -8.24
CA LEU A 47 -11.20 6.29 -7.45
C LEU A 47 -10.40 5.57 -6.34
N PRO A 48 -9.14 5.95 -6.11
CA PRO A 48 -8.33 6.98 -6.79
C PRO A 48 -7.51 6.46 -7.99
N ARG A 49 -7.81 5.29 -8.53
CA ARG A 49 -7.07 4.70 -9.67
C ARG A 49 -7.07 5.62 -10.88
N LEU A 50 -8.16 6.38 -11.09
CA LEU A 50 -8.26 7.35 -12.18
C LEU A 50 -7.22 8.49 -12.03
N ALA A 51 -6.90 8.89 -10.80
CA ALA A 51 -5.84 9.86 -10.56
C ALA A 51 -4.47 9.32 -11.03
N ALA A 52 -4.17 8.06 -10.75
CA ALA A 52 -2.95 7.40 -11.23
C ALA A 52 -2.92 7.32 -12.77
N LEU A 53 -4.04 6.96 -13.38
CA LEU A 53 -4.13 6.92 -14.85
C LEU A 53 -3.94 8.30 -15.48
N SER A 54 -4.51 9.35 -14.89
CA SER A 54 -4.30 10.72 -15.34
C SER A 54 -2.82 11.12 -15.29
N GLU A 55 -2.13 10.78 -14.23
CA GLU A 55 -0.69 11.02 -14.12
C GLU A 55 0.10 10.30 -15.22
N VAL A 56 -0.23 9.03 -15.48
CA VAL A 56 0.39 8.24 -16.57
C VAL A 56 0.19 8.88 -17.94
N GLN A 57 -0.96 9.49 -18.18
CA GLN A 57 -1.27 10.14 -19.46
C GLN A 57 -0.54 11.48 -19.66
N TRP A 58 -0.27 12.21 -18.60
CA TRP A 58 0.29 13.56 -18.65
C TRP A 58 1.78 13.63 -18.32
N THR A 59 2.37 12.52 -17.89
CA THR A 59 3.77 12.48 -17.46
C THR A 59 4.59 11.55 -18.36
N MET A 60 5.68 12.06 -18.90
CA MET A 60 6.63 11.27 -19.68
C MET A 60 7.19 10.11 -18.81
N ALA A 61 7.45 8.96 -19.42
CA ALA A 61 7.88 7.75 -18.73
C ALA A 61 9.09 7.98 -17.80
N GLU A 62 10.11 8.71 -18.29
CA GLU A 62 11.32 9.03 -17.55
C GLU A 62 11.12 10.01 -16.39
N LYS A 63 9.98 10.68 -16.34
CA LYS A 63 9.61 11.63 -15.27
C LYS A 63 8.63 11.03 -14.26
N LYS A 64 8.14 9.83 -14.50
CA LYS A 64 7.21 9.18 -13.57
C LYS A 64 7.93 8.84 -12.26
N ASN A 65 7.33 9.26 -11.14
CA ASN A 65 7.81 8.95 -9.81
C ASN A 65 6.62 8.63 -8.90
N TYR A 66 6.47 7.36 -8.57
CA TYR A 66 5.32 6.90 -7.78
C TYR A 66 5.30 7.48 -6.36
N LEU A 67 6.44 7.66 -5.72
CA LEU A 67 6.51 8.25 -4.38
C LEU A 67 6.12 9.73 -4.40
N ASP A 68 6.53 10.46 -5.44
CA ASP A 68 6.09 11.84 -5.65
C ASP A 68 4.57 11.92 -5.92
N PHE A 69 4.05 11.05 -6.77
CA PHE A 69 2.60 10.92 -6.98
C PHE A 69 1.86 10.65 -5.66
N LEU A 70 2.33 9.71 -4.83
CA LEU A 70 1.74 9.41 -3.53
C LEU A 70 1.76 10.62 -2.59
N SER A 71 2.81 11.45 -2.63
CA SER A 71 2.92 12.64 -1.79
C SER A 71 1.86 13.72 -2.15
N ARG A 72 1.41 13.76 -3.39
CA ARG A 72 0.39 14.68 -3.91
C ARG A 72 -1.04 14.13 -3.84
N LEU A 73 -1.18 12.82 -3.80
CA LEU A 73 -2.48 12.15 -3.78
C LEU A 73 -3.40 12.59 -2.62
N PRO A 74 -2.90 12.91 -1.40
CA PRO A 74 -3.72 13.46 -0.33
C PRO A 74 -4.56 14.69 -0.73
N GLN A 75 -4.05 15.56 -1.57
CA GLN A 75 -4.78 16.75 -2.04
C GLN A 75 -5.98 16.35 -2.92
N ILE A 76 -5.84 15.32 -3.73
CA ILE A 76 -6.94 14.77 -4.55
C ILE A 76 -7.97 14.08 -3.63
N ILE A 77 -7.51 13.37 -2.61
CA ILE A 77 -8.38 12.74 -1.60
C ILE A 77 -9.23 13.80 -0.87
N ASP A 78 -8.64 14.93 -0.50
CA ASP A 78 -9.37 16.02 0.14
C ASP A 78 -10.49 16.58 -0.77
N ILE A 79 -10.25 16.63 -2.09
CA ILE A 79 -11.28 16.98 -3.08
C ILE A 79 -12.39 15.90 -3.12
N TYR A 80 -12.03 14.63 -3.08
CA TYR A 80 -13.03 13.55 -3.06
C TYR A 80 -13.89 13.60 -1.78
N ASP A 81 -13.29 13.89 -0.64
CA ASP A 81 -14.01 14.07 0.62
C ASP A 81 -14.93 15.30 0.57
N LEU A 82 -14.47 16.42 0.01
CA LEU A 82 -15.27 17.63 -0.16
C LEU A 82 -16.52 17.40 -1.01
N TYR A 83 -16.42 16.64 -2.10
CA TYR A 83 -17.53 16.30 -2.98
C TYR A 83 -18.33 15.06 -2.56
N GLY A 84 -17.95 14.41 -1.47
CA GLY A 84 -18.63 13.21 -0.95
C GLY A 84 -18.48 11.98 -1.85
N TYR A 85 -17.42 11.89 -2.65
CA TYR A 85 -17.16 10.72 -3.49
C TYR A 85 -16.82 9.49 -2.65
N ASN A 86 -17.35 8.33 -3.08
CA ASN A 86 -17.05 7.05 -2.46
C ASN A 86 -15.82 6.41 -3.11
N TYR A 87 -14.64 6.88 -2.76
CA TYR A 87 -13.39 6.29 -3.24
C TYR A 87 -12.92 5.10 -2.39
N ALA A 88 -11.96 4.33 -2.91
CA ALA A 88 -11.35 3.19 -2.22
C ALA A 88 -10.44 3.67 -1.06
N ARG A 89 -11.02 3.89 0.11
CA ARG A 89 -10.36 4.47 1.30
C ARG A 89 -9.22 3.62 1.86
N HIS A 90 -9.15 2.33 1.53
CA HIS A 90 -8.07 1.44 1.97
C HIS A 90 -6.66 1.92 1.56
N ILE A 91 -6.55 2.85 0.60
CA ILE A 91 -5.28 3.50 0.29
C ILE A 91 -4.76 4.37 1.42
N LEU A 92 -5.64 4.75 2.36
CA LEU A 92 -5.31 5.54 3.56
C LEU A 92 -4.99 4.66 4.77
N ASP A 93 -5.15 3.33 4.65
CA ASP A 93 -4.88 2.41 5.74
C ASP A 93 -3.39 2.39 6.08
N VAL A 94 -3.09 2.02 7.31
CA VAL A 94 -1.70 1.88 7.75
C VAL A 94 -1.06 0.71 7.02
N SER A 95 0.01 0.98 6.29
CA SER A 95 0.88 -0.05 5.74
C SER A 95 1.80 -0.54 6.83
N VAL A 96 1.83 -1.85 7.02
CA VAL A 96 2.70 -2.52 7.99
C VAL A 96 3.77 -3.27 7.20
N THR A 97 5.01 -2.92 7.41
CA THR A 97 6.16 -3.64 6.86
C THR A 97 7.02 -4.17 8.00
N ASP A 98 7.50 -5.39 7.85
CA ASP A 98 8.30 -6.03 8.88
C ASP A 98 9.60 -6.60 8.30
N ARG A 99 10.63 -6.63 9.15
CA ARG A 99 11.94 -7.16 8.83
C ARG A 99 12.52 -7.86 10.05
N VAL A 100 12.95 -9.11 9.88
CA VAL A 100 13.61 -9.86 10.95
C VAL A 100 15.05 -9.38 11.12
N ASP A 101 15.42 -8.99 12.33
CA ASP A 101 16.82 -8.77 12.74
C ASP A 101 17.32 -9.94 13.55
N ILE A 102 17.98 -10.88 12.88
CA ILE A 102 18.55 -12.08 13.52
C ILE A 102 19.64 -11.71 14.53
N LYS A 103 20.39 -10.65 14.29
CA LYS A 103 21.50 -10.21 15.17
C LYS A 103 20.99 -9.72 16.52
N ASN A 104 19.95 -8.88 16.50
CA ASN A 104 19.36 -8.34 17.70
C ASN A 104 18.23 -9.22 18.26
N ARG A 105 17.81 -10.26 17.52
CA ARG A 105 16.73 -11.18 17.85
C ARG A 105 15.40 -10.48 18.07
N ASP A 106 15.09 -9.56 17.16
CA ASP A 106 13.83 -8.85 17.16
C ASP A 106 13.23 -8.78 15.73
N LEU A 107 11.97 -8.38 15.68
CA LEU A 107 11.26 -8.02 14.46
C LEU A 107 11.14 -6.51 14.41
N GLU A 108 11.78 -5.89 13.45
CA GLU A 108 11.61 -4.48 13.18
C GLU A 108 10.32 -4.26 12.39
N VAL A 109 9.37 -3.53 12.96
CA VAL A 109 8.08 -3.23 12.31
C VAL A 109 8.00 -1.74 12.04
N SER A 110 7.79 -1.39 10.77
CA SER A 110 7.57 -0.01 10.33
C SER A 110 6.12 0.17 9.93
N LEU A 111 5.53 1.26 10.40
CA LEU A 111 4.17 1.69 10.07
C LEU A 111 4.24 2.95 9.22
N SER A 112 3.46 3.01 8.16
CA SER A 112 3.40 4.18 7.29
C SER A 112 1.98 4.41 6.77
N THR A 113 1.68 5.65 6.38
CA THR A 113 0.46 6.04 5.69
C THR A 113 0.80 6.78 4.42
N LEU A 114 -0.19 7.00 3.57
CA LEU A 114 -0.06 7.77 2.35
C LEU A 114 0.38 9.23 2.58
N GLY A 115 0.10 9.79 3.76
CA GLY A 115 0.43 11.16 4.16
C GLY A 115 1.19 11.21 5.47
N ASN A 116 1.20 12.38 6.11
CA ASN A 116 1.76 12.58 7.44
C ASN A 116 0.70 12.39 8.53
N ASP A 117 -0.15 11.39 8.38
CA ASP A 117 -1.20 11.10 9.35
C ASP A 117 -0.62 10.59 10.66
N SER A 118 -1.26 10.91 11.77
CA SER A 118 -0.90 10.32 13.06
C SER A 118 -1.33 8.85 13.08
N ILE A 119 -0.40 7.95 13.38
CA ILE A 119 -0.67 6.51 13.51
C ILE A 119 -0.72 6.15 15.00
N PHE A 120 -1.84 5.56 15.42
CA PHE A 120 -2.01 5.00 16.76
C PHE A 120 -1.98 3.48 16.70
N TYR A 121 -1.36 2.85 17.69
CA TYR A 121 -1.20 1.40 17.70
C TYR A 121 -1.32 0.81 19.10
N THR A 122 -1.63 -0.50 19.15
CA THR A 122 -1.61 -1.36 20.32
C THR A 122 -0.80 -2.61 20.05
N LEU A 123 -0.31 -3.29 21.08
CA LEU A 123 0.46 -4.53 20.98
C LEU A 123 -0.24 -5.75 21.60
N ASP A 124 -1.35 -5.52 22.27
CA ASP A 124 -2.16 -6.53 22.97
C ASP A 124 -3.36 -7.03 22.16
N GLY A 125 -3.51 -6.51 20.90
CA GLY A 125 -4.63 -6.85 20.03
C GLY A 125 -5.92 -6.08 20.31
N SER A 126 -5.94 -5.15 21.27
CA SER A 126 -7.05 -4.20 21.44
C SER A 126 -7.17 -3.26 20.23
N LEU A 127 -8.34 -2.66 20.03
CA LEU A 127 -8.53 -1.67 18.97
C LEU A 127 -7.83 -0.37 19.35
N PRO A 128 -6.95 0.18 18.49
CA PRO A 128 -6.32 1.46 18.74
C PRO A 128 -7.37 2.60 18.76
N ASP A 129 -7.12 3.58 19.61
CA ASP A 129 -7.84 4.84 19.69
C ASP A 129 -6.85 6.00 19.86
N ARG A 130 -7.34 7.21 20.09
CA ARG A 130 -6.49 8.40 20.29
C ARG A 130 -5.67 8.40 21.59
N ASN A 131 -5.99 7.52 22.53
CA ASN A 131 -5.27 7.35 23.79
C ASN A 131 -4.23 6.23 23.70
N SER A 132 -4.22 5.49 22.59
CA SER A 132 -3.27 4.42 22.32
C SER A 132 -1.88 4.98 22.02
N TYR A 133 -0.88 4.11 21.89
CA TYR A 133 0.48 4.54 21.60
C TYR A 133 0.55 5.28 20.25
N LEU A 134 1.16 6.46 20.25
CA LEU A 134 1.47 7.19 19.02
C LEU A 134 2.75 6.64 18.39
N TYR A 135 2.68 6.26 17.13
CA TYR A 135 3.85 5.77 16.38
C TYR A 135 4.83 6.91 16.10
N LYS A 136 6.10 6.70 16.46
CA LYS A 136 7.18 7.69 16.29
C LYS A 136 8.39 7.15 15.55
N GLY A 137 8.40 5.88 15.21
CA GLY A 137 9.51 5.20 14.53
C GLY A 137 9.45 3.70 14.66
N VAL A 138 10.41 3.00 14.09
CA VAL A 138 10.46 1.54 14.02
C VAL A 138 10.22 0.89 15.38
N LEU A 139 9.27 -0.03 15.43
CA LEU A 139 8.98 -0.83 16.61
C LEU A 139 9.88 -2.07 16.60
N LYS A 140 10.45 -2.41 17.75
CA LYS A 140 11.23 -3.62 17.95
C LYS A 140 10.41 -4.61 18.78
N ILE A 141 10.12 -5.77 18.21
CA ILE A 141 9.27 -6.79 18.79
C ILE A 141 10.08 -8.06 18.95
N ASP A 142 10.28 -8.50 20.19
CA ASP A 142 11.05 -9.70 20.58
C ASP A 142 10.19 -10.82 21.16
N SER A 143 8.90 -10.59 21.29
CA SER A 143 7.93 -11.48 21.93
C SER A 143 6.65 -11.62 21.11
N SER A 144 5.81 -12.58 21.47
CA SER A 144 4.51 -12.76 20.82
C SER A 144 3.58 -11.61 21.14
N VAL A 145 3.12 -10.91 20.11
CA VAL A 145 2.19 -9.78 20.23
C VAL A 145 1.17 -9.80 19.10
N THR A 146 0.07 -9.10 19.29
CA THR A 146 -0.86 -8.75 18.22
C THR A 146 -0.86 -7.25 18.06
N LEU A 147 -0.07 -6.78 17.10
CA LEU A 147 -0.05 -5.38 16.71
C LEU A 147 -1.35 -5.05 15.96
N LYS A 148 -2.02 -3.99 16.37
CA LYS A 148 -3.06 -3.32 15.58
C LYS A 148 -2.72 -1.86 15.43
N ALA A 149 -2.95 -1.30 14.24
CA ALA A 149 -2.64 0.08 13.94
C ALA A 149 -3.76 0.74 13.13
N MET A 150 -4.01 2.01 13.38
CA MET A 150 -4.95 2.87 12.66
C MET A 150 -4.34 4.24 12.44
N ALA A 151 -4.58 4.80 11.27
CA ALA A 151 -4.25 6.19 10.97
C ALA A 151 -5.41 7.11 11.35
N TYR A 152 -5.07 8.34 11.73
CA TYR A 152 -6.04 9.36 12.06
C TYR A 152 -5.84 10.58 11.15
N ARG A 153 -6.84 10.84 10.31
CA ARG A 153 -6.85 11.93 9.33
C ARG A 153 -8.21 12.65 9.32
N ASN A 154 -8.19 13.97 9.30
CA ASN A 154 -9.41 14.81 9.17
C ASN A 154 -10.58 14.36 10.07
N ASN A 155 -10.30 14.08 11.36
CA ASN A 155 -11.25 13.56 12.34
C ASN A 155 -11.83 12.16 12.03
N GLN A 156 -11.24 11.42 11.12
CA GLN A 156 -11.63 10.05 10.79
C GLN A 156 -10.47 9.08 11.05
N MET A 157 -10.82 7.86 11.47
CA MET A 157 -9.87 6.75 11.61
C MET A 157 -9.91 5.88 10.35
N SER A 158 -8.73 5.40 9.92
CA SER A 158 -8.62 4.38 8.87
C SER A 158 -9.20 3.05 9.33
N GLN A 159 -9.23 2.05 8.45
CA GLN A 159 -9.44 0.68 8.88
C GLN A 159 -8.24 0.18 9.71
N VAL A 160 -8.48 -0.89 10.49
CA VAL A 160 -7.45 -1.48 11.33
C VAL A 160 -6.53 -2.33 10.48
N SER A 161 -5.25 -2.00 10.48
CA SER A 161 -4.20 -2.90 10.01
C SER A 161 -3.71 -3.76 11.18
N SER A 162 -3.45 -5.03 10.96
CA SER A 162 -3.09 -5.98 12.01
C SER A 162 -1.91 -6.85 11.59
N LEU A 163 -0.98 -7.06 12.51
CA LEU A 163 0.13 -8.00 12.39
C LEU A 163 0.18 -8.87 13.64
N LYS A 164 0.05 -10.18 13.47
CA LYS A 164 0.23 -11.13 14.55
C LYS A 164 1.64 -11.70 14.51
N VAL A 165 2.38 -11.53 15.59
CA VAL A 165 3.73 -12.07 15.78
C VAL A 165 3.64 -13.20 16.79
N ASP A 166 3.96 -14.41 16.36
CA ASP A 166 4.02 -15.60 17.22
C ASP A 166 5.49 -16.03 17.38
N CYS A 167 6.06 -15.78 18.52
CA CYS A 167 7.43 -16.17 18.85
C CYS A 167 7.49 -17.56 19.52
N ASN A 168 8.42 -18.38 19.07
CA ASN A 168 8.69 -19.70 19.62
C ASN A 168 10.21 -19.92 19.77
N LYS A 169 10.63 -21.10 20.20
CA LYS A 169 12.06 -21.43 20.44
C LYS A 169 12.94 -21.34 19.19
N ALA A 170 12.38 -21.41 17.98
CA ALA A 170 13.10 -21.29 16.71
C ALA A 170 13.08 -19.86 16.15
N THR A 171 12.21 -18.99 16.67
CA THR A 171 12.08 -17.60 16.20
C THR A 171 13.40 -16.85 16.38
N PHE A 172 13.78 -16.07 15.39
CA PHE A 172 15.03 -15.30 15.31
C PHE A 172 16.32 -16.14 15.31
N LYS A 173 16.24 -17.45 15.04
CA LYS A 173 17.44 -18.29 14.89
C LYS A 173 17.81 -18.40 13.41
N PRO A 174 19.10 -18.43 13.09
CA PRO A 174 19.53 -18.66 11.72
C PRO A 174 19.07 -20.04 11.24
N VAL A 175 18.60 -20.11 10.00
CA VAL A 175 18.19 -21.35 9.36
C VAL A 175 19.29 -21.80 8.38
N THR A 176 19.76 -23.04 8.53
CA THR A 176 20.66 -23.66 7.57
C THR A 176 19.87 -24.64 6.71
N LEU A 177 19.85 -24.40 5.42
CA LEU A 177 19.22 -25.32 4.47
C LEU A 177 20.25 -26.36 4.02
N HIS A 178 19.91 -27.63 4.11
CA HIS A 178 20.76 -28.75 3.68
C HIS A 178 20.41 -29.28 2.28
N SER A 179 19.39 -28.71 1.65
CA SER A 179 18.97 -29.02 0.27
C SER A 179 18.46 -27.76 -0.42
N GLU A 180 18.45 -27.76 -1.75
CA GLU A 180 17.83 -26.70 -2.53
C GLU A 180 16.33 -26.62 -2.26
N LEU A 181 15.81 -25.39 -2.13
CA LEU A 181 14.39 -25.15 -2.02
C LEU A 181 13.69 -25.48 -3.34
N SER A 182 12.59 -26.22 -3.26
CA SER A 182 11.74 -26.44 -4.42
C SER A 182 11.17 -25.10 -4.90
N ARG A 183 11.38 -24.76 -6.18
CA ARG A 183 10.84 -23.54 -6.79
C ARG A 183 9.31 -23.41 -6.68
N MET A 184 8.61 -24.53 -6.51
CA MET A 184 7.14 -24.57 -6.37
C MET A 184 6.64 -24.21 -4.97
N HIS A 185 7.51 -24.15 -3.97
CA HIS A 185 7.13 -23.91 -2.57
C HIS A 185 7.82 -22.69 -1.95
N VAL A 186 8.54 -21.92 -2.74
CA VAL A 186 9.11 -20.64 -2.28
C VAL A 186 8.05 -19.55 -2.44
N TYR A 187 7.24 -19.34 -1.42
CA TYR A 187 6.35 -18.18 -1.33
C TYR A 187 7.18 -16.96 -0.92
N GLY A 188 7.36 -16.06 -1.85
CA GLY A 188 7.73 -14.67 -1.65
C GLY A 188 8.86 -14.40 -0.65
N GLY A 189 10.10 -14.41 -1.13
CA GLY A 189 11.12 -13.61 -0.48
C GLY A 189 11.99 -14.29 0.56
N ALA A 190 12.61 -15.41 0.20
CA ALA A 190 13.93 -15.75 0.72
C ALA A 190 14.96 -15.39 -0.35
N SER A 191 15.28 -14.11 -0.49
CA SER A 191 16.46 -13.60 -1.16
C SER A 191 17.40 -13.01 -0.14
#